data_32653de707b310eb3a6bd36a3b5d046c
#
_entry.id   32653de707b310eb3a6bd36a3b5d046c
#
_cell.length_a   1.000
_cell.length_b   1.000
_cell.length_c   1.000
_cell.angle_alpha   90.00
_cell.angle_beta   90.00
_cell.angle_gamma   90.00
#
_symmetry.space_group_name_H-M   'P 1'
#
loop_
_entity.id
_entity.type
_entity.pdbx_description
1 polymer ?
#
loop_
_entity_poly.entity_id
_entity_poly.type
_entity_poly.pdbx_seq_one_letter_code
_entity_poly.pdbx_strand_id
1 'polypeptide(L)'
;MKKTVITAVIIALVLIVLFGAMKLRAPKNPPATTQEIWASNGIPVETSNTIIGDMENIVEITGDIDALKKATLSAKIPGRVANVYKFEGDSVRQGETIILLDQQDALSNVQQAEGGLRSAIARLSQAKTNADVTKIQTGTAIEQAQASLNSAKAKLAVVKNPARNQDIMVSENRLASAKATLDNKEVEFNRNKQLLEKGAISQSSYDLAKTQYAIAQADYKTAQEQLSLIKEGGRSEDVLQAQSQVEVAIEQLRSARANASQNLLRKEDIKSAAAAVEQARAALSLAKQQLSNTYIKSPISGELSSRSIDSGSVVSPGQMLAEVVDLGSVYLKGEISEKDLANITRGQHVSVSVDAIPDRTYVGVVDEIFPSGSLQSRSFPVRIRIDHTGNTIRPGMFGRGAIVTGVDKNVLLVPKDAVDDRKGSKVVFTIKSKQVKENLTDVKTGKKSTKIRTVYFVKRHDIDVINESANFVEVKLPTALQPGDTVVTSGKQNLQEGSAIAALIGK
;
A
#
# COMPACT_ATOMS: atom_id res chain seq x y z
N MET A 1 -44.75 -79.81 75.00
CA MET A 1 -44.12 -80.57 73.90
C MET A 1 -45.09 -81.06 72.76
N LYS A 2 -46.38 -81.11 72.95
CA LYS A 2 -47.31 -81.60 71.85
C LYS A 2 -47.67 -80.45 70.82
N LYS A 3 -47.61 -79.13 71.15
CA LYS A 3 -47.95 -78.04 70.23
C LYS A 3 -46.81 -77.69 69.23
N THR A 4 -45.57 -77.91 69.62
CA THR A 4 -44.39 -77.62 68.73
C THR A 4 -44.19 -78.71 67.66
N VAL A 5 -44.58 -79.92 67.93
CA VAL A 5 -44.49 -81.02 66.92
C VAL A 5 -45.57 -80.84 65.85
N ILE A 6 -46.78 -80.43 66.20
CA ILE A 6 -47.86 -80.16 65.23
C ILE A 6 -47.57 -79.03 64.29
N THR A 7 -46.97 -77.94 64.78
CA THR A 7 -46.55 -76.77 63.91
C THR A 7 -45.40 -77.14 62.97
N ALA A 8 -44.47 -78.00 63.39
CA ALA A 8 -43.38 -78.48 62.49
C ALA A 8 -43.91 -79.39 61.39
N VAL A 9 -44.90 -80.25 61.70
CA VAL A 9 -45.53 -81.11 60.68
C VAL A 9 -46.37 -80.33 59.67
N ILE A 10 -47.07 -79.26 60.10
CA ILE A 10 -47.85 -78.42 59.22
C ILE A 10 -46.92 -77.64 58.30
N ILE A 11 -45.80 -77.07 58.79
CA ILE A 11 -44.82 -76.42 57.99
C ILE A 11 -44.15 -77.31 56.95
N ALA A 12 -43.84 -78.56 57.36
CA ALA A 12 -43.29 -79.53 56.41
C ALA A 12 -44.30 -79.92 55.33
N LEU A 13 -45.59 -80.02 55.64
CA LEU A 13 -46.65 -80.36 54.69
C LEU A 13 -46.88 -79.20 53.70
N VAL A 14 -46.82 -77.91 54.18
CA VAL A 14 -46.91 -76.69 53.36
C VAL A 14 -45.72 -76.62 52.41
N LEU A 15 -44.50 -76.88 52.87
CA LEU A 15 -43.31 -76.92 52.05
C LEU A 15 -43.37 -78.05 50.97
N ILE A 16 -43.90 -79.21 51.29
CA ILE A 16 -44.06 -80.29 50.29
C ILE A 16 -45.11 -79.92 49.23
N VAL A 17 -46.20 -79.26 49.64
CA VAL A 17 -47.24 -78.80 48.71
C VAL A 17 -46.68 -77.62 47.80
N LEU A 18 -45.95 -76.68 48.43
CA LEU A 18 -45.30 -75.64 47.67
C LEU A 18 -44.24 -76.14 46.68
N PHE A 19 -43.44 -77.15 47.09
CA PHE A 19 -42.44 -77.79 46.22
C PHE A 19 -43.10 -78.64 45.09
N GLY A 20 -44.23 -79.26 45.41
CA GLY A 20 -45.05 -79.98 44.41
C GLY A 20 -45.70 -79.00 43.39
N ALA A 21 -46.25 -77.91 43.88
CA ALA A 21 -46.84 -76.86 43.01
C ALA A 21 -45.81 -76.18 42.14
N MET A 22 -44.59 -76.03 42.63
CA MET A 22 -43.48 -75.43 41.88
C MET A 22 -42.96 -76.36 40.76
N LYS A 23 -43.00 -77.71 40.98
CA LYS A 23 -42.67 -78.69 39.93
C LYS A 23 -43.74 -78.81 38.84
N LEU A 24 -45.01 -78.56 39.15
CA LEU A 24 -46.11 -78.56 38.21
C LEU A 24 -46.22 -77.27 37.38
N ARG A 25 -45.49 -76.17 37.76
CA ARG A 25 -45.49 -74.89 37.09
C ARG A 25 -44.24 -74.61 36.24
N ALA A 26 -43.31 -75.55 36.17
CA ALA A 26 -42.20 -75.44 35.23
C ALA A 26 -42.75 -75.59 33.80
N PRO A 27 -42.53 -74.56 32.93
CA PRO A 27 -43.00 -74.72 31.56
C PRO A 27 -42.30 -75.89 30.91
N LYS A 28 -43.09 -76.81 30.30
CA LYS A 28 -42.62 -78.04 29.64
C LYS A 28 -41.63 -77.80 28.50
N ASN A 29 -41.50 -76.51 28.00
CA ASN A 29 -40.50 -76.11 27.06
C ASN A 29 -40.00 -74.72 27.52
N PRO A 30 -38.74 -74.54 27.97
CA PRO A 30 -38.17 -73.22 28.15
C PRO A 30 -38.25 -72.50 26.80
N PRO A 31 -38.54 -71.20 26.79
CA PRO A 31 -38.48 -70.44 25.55
C PRO A 31 -37.10 -70.65 24.91
N ALA A 32 -37.10 -70.95 23.62
CA ALA A 32 -35.87 -71.19 22.87
C ALA A 32 -34.91 -70.00 23.08
N THR A 33 -33.68 -70.31 23.41
CA THR A 33 -32.65 -69.29 23.59
C THR A 33 -32.44 -68.60 22.27
N THR A 34 -32.01 -67.33 22.32
CA THR A 34 -31.70 -66.53 21.11
C THR A 34 -30.79 -67.29 20.16
N GLN A 35 -29.84 -68.06 20.69
CA GLN A 35 -28.95 -68.92 19.89
C GLN A 35 -29.67 -70.08 19.20
N GLU A 36 -30.65 -70.70 19.84
CA GLU A 36 -31.47 -71.80 19.24
C GLU A 36 -32.40 -71.21 18.15
N ILE A 37 -32.95 -70.03 18.35
CA ILE A 37 -33.76 -69.34 17.35
C ILE A 37 -32.91 -69.00 16.13
N TRP A 38 -31.70 -68.50 16.34
CA TRP A 38 -30.76 -68.16 15.25
C TRP A 38 -30.25 -69.42 14.52
N ALA A 39 -30.06 -70.56 15.23
CA ALA A 39 -29.69 -71.82 14.60
C ALA A 39 -30.80 -72.41 13.69
N SER A 40 -32.08 -72.17 14.03
CA SER A 40 -33.21 -72.66 13.27
C SER A 40 -33.71 -71.76 12.15
N ASN A 41 -33.69 -70.44 12.39
CA ASN A 41 -34.25 -69.40 11.48
C ASN A 41 -33.22 -68.55 10.79
N GLY A 42 -31.94 -68.66 11.18
CA GLY A 42 -30.86 -67.78 10.71
C GLY A 42 -30.77 -66.45 11.52
N ILE A 43 -29.63 -65.79 11.46
CA ILE A 43 -29.34 -64.48 12.11
C ILE A 43 -30.03 -63.38 11.31
N PRO A 44 -30.84 -62.51 11.92
CA PRO A 44 -31.43 -61.36 11.22
C PRO A 44 -30.36 -60.33 10.86
N VAL A 45 -30.33 -59.90 9.60
CA VAL A 45 -29.34 -58.93 9.08
C VAL A 45 -30.03 -57.92 8.17
N GLU A 46 -29.53 -56.68 8.20
CA GLU A 46 -29.82 -55.69 7.18
C GLU A 46 -28.73 -55.67 6.11
N THR A 47 -29.07 -55.31 4.90
CA THR A 47 -28.17 -55.41 3.76
C THR A 47 -28.22 -54.16 2.89
N SER A 48 -27.12 -53.91 2.24
CA SER A 48 -27.01 -52.90 1.20
C SER A 48 -26.13 -53.42 0.06
N ASN A 49 -26.09 -52.74 -1.06
CA ASN A 49 -25.28 -53.16 -2.19
C ASN A 49 -24.00 -52.32 -2.31
N THR A 50 -22.94 -52.99 -2.78
CA THR A 50 -21.73 -52.29 -3.23
C THR A 50 -22.03 -51.56 -4.53
N ILE A 51 -21.46 -50.37 -4.72
CA ILE A 51 -21.67 -49.56 -5.91
C ILE A 51 -20.33 -49.13 -6.51
N ILE A 52 -20.30 -48.81 -7.79
CA ILE A 52 -19.22 -48.02 -8.38
C ILE A 52 -19.65 -46.57 -8.31
N GLY A 53 -18.76 -45.72 -7.84
CA GLY A 53 -18.97 -44.25 -7.77
C GLY A 53 -17.69 -43.50 -7.64
N ASP A 54 -17.82 -42.20 -7.59
CA ASP A 54 -16.71 -41.30 -7.36
C ASP A 54 -16.57 -41.06 -5.85
N MET A 55 -15.33 -41.07 -5.35
CA MET A 55 -14.98 -40.86 -3.95
C MET A 55 -14.15 -39.57 -3.81
N GLU A 56 -14.65 -38.65 -3.03
CA GLU A 56 -13.88 -37.42 -2.72
C GLU A 56 -12.89 -37.71 -1.60
N ASN A 57 -11.62 -37.36 -1.84
CA ASN A 57 -10.58 -37.41 -0.83
C ASN A 57 -10.63 -36.09 -0.03
N ILE A 58 -10.93 -36.21 1.25
CA ILE A 58 -11.16 -35.06 2.11
C ILE A 58 -10.09 -35.03 3.20
N VAL A 59 -9.48 -33.84 3.36
CA VAL A 59 -8.65 -33.54 4.52
C VAL A 59 -9.44 -32.62 5.44
N GLU A 60 -9.68 -33.08 6.65
CA GLU A 60 -10.34 -32.24 7.67
C GLU A 60 -9.37 -31.32 8.33
N ILE A 61 -9.79 -30.06 8.49
CA ILE A 61 -9.08 -29.00 9.19
C ILE A 61 -10.00 -28.38 10.23
N THR A 62 -9.46 -28.08 11.39
CA THR A 62 -10.17 -27.36 12.45
C THR A 62 -9.40 -26.12 12.83
N GLY A 63 -10.10 -25.08 13.25
CA GLY A 63 -9.44 -23.86 13.65
C GLY A 63 -10.39 -22.74 14.01
N ASP A 64 -9.79 -21.59 14.27
CA ASP A 64 -10.51 -20.39 14.65
C ASP A 64 -10.85 -19.55 13.41
N ILE A 65 -12.03 -18.96 13.45
CA ILE A 65 -12.44 -17.98 12.46
C ILE A 65 -11.88 -16.61 12.87
N ASP A 66 -11.22 -15.97 11.95
CA ASP A 66 -10.63 -14.65 12.15
C ASP A 66 -11.00 -13.68 11.01
N ALA A 67 -10.91 -12.38 11.27
CA ALA A 67 -11.14 -11.36 10.26
C ALA A 67 -9.87 -11.14 9.43
N LEU A 68 -10.03 -10.92 8.13
CA LEU A 68 -8.91 -10.65 7.24
C LEU A 68 -8.23 -9.31 7.59
N LYS A 69 -9.00 -8.34 8.04
CA LYS A 69 -8.49 -7.03 8.43
C LYS A 69 -8.93 -6.68 9.83
N LYS A 70 -7.94 -6.41 10.67
CA LYS A 70 -8.12 -5.83 12.00
C LYS A 70 -7.26 -4.58 12.11
N ALA A 71 -7.76 -3.54 12.73
CA ALA A 71 -7.03 -2.31 12.96
C ALA A 71 -7.10 -1.91 14.43
N THR A 72 -5.96 -1.94 15.09
CA THR A 72 -5.80 -1.41 16.45
C THR A 72 -5.59 0.09 16.36
N LEU A 73 -6.44 0.85 17.00
CA LEU A 73 -6.37 2.30 17.10
C LEU A 73 -5.61 2.69 18.36
N SER A 74 -4.54 3.44 18.20
CA SER A 74 -3.73 3.94 19.32
C SER A 74 -3.57 5.44 19.28
N ALA A 75 -3.38 6.07 20.44
CA ALA A 75 -3.05 7.48 20.54
C ALA A 75 -1.65 7.74 19.96
N LYS A 76 -1.50 8.75 19.10
CA LYS A 76 -0.20 9.21 18.60
C LYS A 76 0.40 10.33 19.45
N ILE A 77 -0.44 11.02 20.20
CA ILE A 77 -0.08 12.13 21.08
C ILE A 77 -0.74 11.93 22.46
N PRO A 78 -0.15 12.45 23.53
CA PRO A 78 -0.82 12.45 24.83
C PRO A 78 -1.98 13.46 24.81
N GLY A 79 -3.02 13.19 25.59
CA GLY A 79 -4.15 14.09 25.71
C GLY A 79 -5.27 13.54 26.55
N ARG A 80 -6.29 14.36 26.80
CA ARG A 80 -7.54 13.94 27.44
C ARG A 80 -8.56 13.63 26.37
N VAL A 81 -9.34 12.57 26.54
CA VAL A 81 -10.48 12.26 25.66
C VAL A 81 -11.59 13.29 25.91
N ALA A 82 -11.91 14.07 24.88
CA ALA A 82 -13.03 15.00 24.92
C ALA A 82 -14.34 14.28 24.63
N ASN A 83 -14.41 13.55 23.52
CA ASN A 83 -15.62 12.84 23.09
C ASN A 83 -15.31 11.46 22.54
N VAL A 84 -16.23 10.53 22.73
CA VAL A 84 -16.28 9.22 22.11
C VAL A 84 -17.56 9.18 21.25
N TYR A 85 -17.42 8.97 19.96
CA TYR A 85 -18.53 9.02 18.99
C TYR A 85 -19.08 7.64 18.64
N LYS A 86 -18.29 6.57 18.90
CA LYS A 86 -18.66 5.19 18.56
C LYS A 86 -18.45 4.29 19.76
N PHE A 87 -19.36 3.33 19.90
CA PHE A 87 -19.36 2.33 20.95
C PHE A 87 -19.10 0.93 20.36
N GLU A 88 -18.82 -0.03 21.22
CA GLU A 88 -18.64 -1.42 20.83
C GLU A 88 -19.89 -1.95 20.13
N GLY A 89 -19.68 -2.61 18.99
CA GLY A 89 -20.75 -3.07 18.10
C GLY A 89 -21.20 -2.06 17.04
N ASP A 90 -20.75 -0.80 17.12
CA ASP A 90 -21.10 0.19 16.11
C ASP A 90 -20.34 -0.05 14.79
N SER A 91 -21.05 0.16 13.67
CA SER A 91 -20.43 0.18 12.34
C SER A 91 -19.64 1.46 12.13
N VAL A 92 -18.45 1.32 11.56
CA VAL A 92 -17.48 2.39 11.33
C VAL A 92 -17.00 2.35 9.89
N ARG A 93 -16.91 3.52 9.24
CA ARG A 93 -16.35 3.68 7.89
C ARG A 93 -14.88 4.06 7.97
N GLN A 94 -14.14 3.73 6.94
CA GLN A 94 -12.75 4.19 6.80
C GLN A 94 -12.68 5.73 6.84
N GLY A 95 -11.77 6.27 7.67
CA GLY A 95 -11.60 7.71 7.88
C GLY A 95 -12.57 8.33 8.89
N GLU A 96 -13.55 7.59 9.39
CA GLU A 96 -14.51 8.08 10.40
C GLU A 96 -13.82 8.26 11.75
N THR A 97 -14.15 9.36 12.43
CA THR A 97 -13.61 9.68 13.76
C THR A 97 -14.36 8.88 14.82
N ILE A 98 -13.62 8.11 15.60
CA ILE A 98 -14.17 7.29 16.69
C ILE A 98 -14.01 8.02 18.03
N ILE A 99 -12.82 8.58 18.26
CA ILE A 99 -12.48 9.28 19.50
C ILE A 99 -11.89 10.64 19.15
N LEU A 100 -12.27 11.66 19.91
CA LEU A 100 -11.73 13.01 19.81
C LEU A 100 -10.99 13.34 21.12
N LEU A 101 -9.73 13.69 20.99
CA LEU A 101 -8.96 14.25 22.11
C LEU A 101 -9.24 15.75 22.25
N ASP A 102 -8.94 16.29 23.42
CA ASP A 102 -9.01 17.74 23.65
C ASP A 102 -8.08 18.48 22.66
N GLN A 103 -8.66 19.47 22.01
CA GLN A 103 -8.01 20.19 20.91
C GLN A 103 -7.52 21.58 21.29
N GLN A 104 -7.82 22.06 22.51
CA GLN A 104 -7.57 23.44 22.88
C GLN A 104 -6.10 23.85 22.70
N ASP A 105 -5.19 23.05 23.19
CA ASP A 105 -3.75 23.30 23.07
C ASP A 105 -3.28 23.16 21.61
N ALA A 106 -3.77 22.15 20.89
CA ALA A 106 -3.41 21.93 19.50
C ALA A 106 -3.90 23.08 18.58
N LEU A 107 -5.11 23.57 18.80
CA LEU A 107 -5.66 24.74 18.08
C LEU A 107 -4.86 26.01 18.38
N SER A 108 -4.49 26.24 19.66
CA SER A 108 -3.66 27.37 20.05
C SER A 108 -2.28 27.33 19.37
N ASN A 109 -1.67 26.14 19.29
CA ASN A 109 -0.39 25.95 18.59
C ASN A 109 -0.51 26.21 17.09
N VAL A 110 -1.61 25.80 16.44
CA VAL A 110 -1.87 26.13 15.03
C VAL A 110 -2.00 27.63 14.85
N GLN A 111 -2.77 28.33 15.67
CA GLN A 111 -2.92 29.79 15.60
C GLN A 111 -1.60 30.52 15.81
N GLN A 112 -0.77 30.05 16.76
CA GLN A 112 0.56 30.61 16.99
C GLN A 112 1.47 30.44 15.76
N ALA A 113 1.49 29.22 15.19
CA ALA A 113 2.28 28.93 13.99
C ALA A 113 1.78 29.72 12.76
N GLU A 114 0.48 29.92 12.59
CA GLU A 114 -0.10 30.79 11.56
C GLU A 114 0.31 32.26 11.71
N GLY A 115 0.34 32.74 12.97
CA GLY A 115 0.88 34.07 13.29
C GLY A 115 2.34 34.21 12.91
N GLY A 116 3.16 33.20 13.22
CA GLY A 116 4.56 33.11 12.84
C GLY A 116 4.77 33.15 11.34
N LEU A 117 3.97 32.38 10.59
CA LEU A 117 4.02 32.36 9.12
C LEU A 117 3.66 33.73 8.53
N ARG A 118 2.58 34.37 9.02
CA ARG A 118 2.21 35.73 8.57
C ARG A 118 3.31 36.73 8.81
N SER A 119 3.97 36.69 9.98
CA SER A 119 5.11 37.53 10.30
C SER A 119 6.29 37.32 9.35
N ALA A 120 6.63 36.05 9.06
CA ALA A 120 7.70 35.70 8.12
C ALA A 120 7.39 36.19 6.69
N ILE A 121 6.16 36.05 6.21
CA ILE A 121 5.70 36.55 4.91
C ILE A 121 5.80 38.08 4.85
N ALA A 122 5.42 38.79 5.91
CA ALA A 122 5.53 40.24 5.99
C ALA A 122 6.99 40.69 5.90
N ARG A 123 7.92 39.99 6.59
CA ARG A 123 9.37 40.28 6.49
C ARG A 123 9.91 40.03 5.09
N LEU A 124 9.50 38.97 4.42
CA LEU A 124 9.87 38.70 3.03
C LEU A 124 9.37 39.80 2.08
N SER A 125 8.13 40.24 2.25
CA SER A 125 7.58 41.37 1.50
C SER A 125 8.39 42.64 1.72
N GLN A 126 8.72 42.96 2.97
CA GLN A 126 9.57 44.11 3.30
C GLN A 126 10.96 44.01 2.67
N ALA A 127 11.61 42.85 2.73
CA ALA A 127 12.90 42.61 2.11
C ALA A 127 12.86 42.84 0.57
N LYS A 128 11.80 42.35 -0.08
CA LYS A 128 11.56 42.57 -1.52
C LYS A 128 11.40 44.04 -1.84
N THR A 129 10.54 44.75 -1.10
CA THR A 129 10.33 46.20 -1.30
C THR A 129 11.62 46.99 -1.10
N ASN A 130 12.39 46.68 -0.06
CA ASN A 130 13.68 47.33 0.19
C ASN A 130 14.70 47.06 -0.94
N ALA A 131 14.70 45.84 -1.49
CA ALA A 131 15.56 45.50 -2.62
C ALA A 131 15.17 46.24 -3.88
N ASP A 132 13.87 46.37 -4.18
CA ASP A 132 13.39 47.12 -5.34
C ASP A 132 13.71 48.61 -5.23
N VAL A 133 13.50 49.21 -4.05
CA VAL A 133 13.89 50.63 -3.80
C VAL A 133 15.39 50.81 -3.98
N THR A 134 16.21 49.94 -3.39
CA THR A 134 17.69 50.03 -3.54
C THR A 134 18.10 49.88 -5.00
N LYS A 135 17.49 48.97 -5.75
CA LYS A 135 17.76 48.75 -7.17
C LYS A 135 17.43 49.98 -8.01
N ILE A 136 16.31 50.65 -7.75
CA ILE A 136 15.93 51.90 -8.44
C ILE A 136 16.91 53.00 -8.09
N GLN A 137 17.25 53.23 -6.82
CA GLN A 137 18.19 54.26 -6.37
C GLN A 137 19.57 54.07 -7.00
N THR A 138 20.11 52.84 -6.97
CA THR A 138 21.42 52.57 -7.57
C THR A 138 21.40 52.69 -9.09
N GLY A 139 20.30 52.28 -9.75
CA GLY A 139 20.11 52.44 -11.19
C GLY A 139 20.14 53.93 -11.60
N THR A 140 19.34 54.75 -10.92
CA THR A 140 19.30 56.23 -11.16
C THR A 140 20.64 56.88 -10.92
N ALA A 141 21.37 56.48 -9.87
CA ALA A 141 22.71 57.01 -9.60
C ALA A 141 23.73 56.68 -10.72
N ILE A 142 23.66 55.45 -11.28
CA ILE A 142 24.49 55.05 -12.42
C ILE A 142 24.14 55.88 -13.66
N GLU A 143 22.85 56.03 -13.97
CA GLU A 143 22.39 56.85 -15.13
C GLU A 143 22.84 58.29 -15.02
N GLN A 144 22.71 58.90 -13.84
CA GLN A 144 23.16 60.27 -13.58
C GLN A 144 24.67 60.42 -13.73
N ALA A 145 25.46 59.48 -13.18
CA ALA A 145 26.92 59.50 -13.34
C ALA A 145 27.35 59.28 -14.81
N GLN A 146 26.63 58.42 -15.54
CA GLN A 146 26.87 58.20 -16.97
C GLN A 146 26.54 59.44 -17.80
N ALA A 147 25.46 60.14 -17.47
CA ALA A 147 25.12 61.42 -18.12
C ALA A 147 26.19 62.50 -17.84
N SER A 148 26.70 62.56 -16.60
CA SER A 148 27.82 63.45 -16.24
C SER A 148 29.09 63.19 -17.06
N LEU A 149 29.42 61.84 -17.19
CA LEU A 149 30.58 61.48 -18.00
C LEU A 149 30.39 61.80 -19.48
N ASN A 150 29.22 61.64 -20.04
CA ASN A 150 28.90 61.95 -21.42
C ASN A 150 29.06 63.55 -21.64
N SER A 151 28.55 64.30 -20.67
CA SER A 151 28.71 65.79 -20.70
C SER A 151 30.18 66.24 -20.64
N ALA A 152 30.97 65.66 -19.71
CA ALA A 152 32.40 65.92 -19.60
C ALA A 152 33.16 65.55 -20.89
N LYS A 153 32.87 64.40 -21.49
CA LYS A 153 33.44 63.95 -22.77
C LYS A 153 33.09 64.94 -23.92
N ALA A 154 31.83 65.37 -23.96
CA ALA A 154 31.39 66.33 -24.96
C ALA A 154 32.15 67.71 -24.82
N LYS A 155 32.32 68.17 -23.57
CA LYS A 155 33.14 69.40 -23.31
C LYS A 155 34.59 69.21 -23.74
N LEU A 156 35.21 68.06 -23.40
CA LEU A 156 36.58 67.76 -23.84
C LEU A 156 36.70 67.76 -25.38
N ALA A 157 35.73 67.17 -26.07
CA ALA A 157 35.72 67.16 -27.53
C ALA A 157 35.65 68.55 -28.14
N VAL A 158 34.84 69.49 -27.52
CA VAL A 158 34.75 70.86 -27.94
C VAL A 158 36.05 71.59 -27.67
N VAL A 159 36.70 71.39 -26.50
CA VAL A 159 37.96 72.02 -26.15
C VAL A 159 39.10 71.52 -27.03
N LYS A 160 39.14 70.23 -27.38
CA LYS A 160 40.17 69.70 -28.30
C LYS A 160 40.04 70.22 -29.73
N ASN A 161 38.83 70.41 -30.20
CA ASN A 161 38.55 70.85 -31.56
C ASN A 161 37.62 72.06 -31.55
N PRO A 162 38.13 73.24 -31.12
CA PRO A 162 37.34 74.49 -30.98
C PRO A 162 36.97 75.10 -32.35
N ALA A 163 37.78 74.82 -33.36
CA ALA A 163 37.56 75.39 -34.68
C ALA A 163 36.68 74.46 -35.54
N ARG A 164 35.71 75.08 -36.18
CA ARG A 164 34.91 74.37 -37.18
C ARG A 164 35.71 74.18 -38.45
N ASN A 165 35.53 73.16 -39.21
CA ASN A 165 36.15 72.96 -40.52
C ASN A 165 35.97 74.13 -41.45
N GLN A 166 34.86 74.87 -41.32
CA GLN A 166 34.60 76.11 -42.04
C GLN A 166 35.57 77.25 -41.66
N ASP A 167 35.83 77.41 -40.34
CA ASP A 167 36.75 78.46 -39.85
C ASP A 167 38.17 78.15 -40.29
N ILE A 168 38.58 76.87 -40.27
CA ILE A 168 39.89 76.44 -40.83
C ILE A 168 39.95 76.73 -42.33
N MET A 169 38.92 76.41 -43.10
CA MET A 169 38.89 76.68 -44.55
C MET A 169 38.92 78.23 -44.88
N VAL A 170 38.21 79.03 -44.09
CA VAL A 170 38.26 80.53 -44.24
C VAL A 170 39.66 81.03 -43.97
N SER A 171 40.36 80.52 -42.95
CA SER A 171 41.74 80.96 -42.66
C SER A 171 42.74 80.42 -43.68
N GLU A 172 42.56 79.22 -44.24
CA GLU A 172 43.35 78.68 -45.33
C GLU A 172 43.18 79.51 -46.61
N ASN A 173 41.96 79.94 -46.95
CA ASN A 173 41.69 80.83 -48.07
C ASN A 173 42.35 82.25 -47.88
N ARG A 174 42.35 82.75 -46.63
CA ARG A 174 42.98 84.01 -46.26
C ARG A 174 44.50 83.93 -46.39
N LEU A 175 45.09 82.80 -45.93
CA LEU A 175 46.52 82.53 -46.12
C LEU A 175 46.88 82.46 -47.62
N ALA A 176 46.10 81.78 -48.44
CA ALA A 176 46.31 81.63 -49.88
C ALA A 176 46.22 83.01 -50.57
N SER A 177 45.26 83.89 -50.18
CA SER A 177 45.13 85.25 -50.70
C SER A 177 46.31 86.12 -50.33
N ALA A 178 46.74 86.08 -49.03
CA ALA A 178 47.91 86.84 -48.56
C ALA A 178 49.20 86.38 -49.28
N LYS A 179 49.34 85.08 -49.52
CA LYS A 179 50.45 84.47 -50.26
C LYS A 179 50.48 85.01 -51.73
N ALA A 180 49.34 84.93 -52.40
CA ALA A 180 49.27 85.50 -53.77
C ALA A 180 49.59 86.92 -53.86
N THR A 181 49.20 87.72 -52.86
CA THR A 181 49.57 89.15 -52.77
C THR A 181 51.07 89.34 -52.54
N LEU A 182 51.63 88.52 -51.62
CA LEU A 182 53.11 88.58 -51.38
C LEU A 182 53.88 88.20 -52.65
N ASP A 183 53.53 87.12 -53.33
CA ASP A 183 54.17 86.61 -54.53
C ASP A 183 54.14 87.75 -55.65
N ASN A 184 53.01 88.45 -55.81
CA ASN A 184 52.89 89.52 -56.77
C ASN A 184 53.77 90.70 -56.38
N LYS A 185 53.79 91.08 -55.08
CA LYS A 185 54.64 92.22 -54.59
C LYS A 185 56.13 91.89 -54.59
N GLU A 186 56.48 90.66 -54.40
CA GLU A 186 57.85 90.15 -54.56
C GLU A 186 58.35 90.31 -56.00
N VAL A 187 57.54 89.87 -56.97
CA VAL A 187 57.84 90.04 -58.39
C VAL A 187 57.98 91.54 -58.74
N GLU A 188 57.08 92.42 -58.25
CA GLU A 188 57.10 93.86 -58.45
C GLU A 188 58.36 94.55 -57.82
N PHE A 189 58.69 94.19 -56.60
CA PHE A 189 59.87 94.58 -55.87
C PHE A 189 61.15 94.20 -56.61
N ASN A 190 61.28 92.94 -57.00
CA ASN A 190 62.45 92.45 -57.73
C ASN A 190 62.62 93.15 -59.09
N ARG A 191 61.51 93.41 -59.79
CA ARG A 191 61.51 94.17 -61.03
C ARG A 191 61.98 95.60 -60.83
N ASN A 192 61.42 96.26 -59.78
CA ASN A 192 61.82 97.66 -59.49
C ASN A 192 63.29 97.78 -58.99
N LYS A 193 63.80 96.78 -58.30
CA LYS A 193 65.20 96.70 -57.92
C LYS A 193 66.11 96.62 -59.14
N GLN A 194 65.81 95.81 -60.13
CA GLN A 194 66.57 95.71 -61.36
C GLN A 194 66.48 96.99 -62.22
N LEU A 195 65.32 97.66 -62.21
CA LEU A 195 65.14 98.93 -62.94
C LEU A 195 65.90 100.07 -62.27
N LEU A 196 65.96 100.11 -60.92
CA LEU A 196 66.79 101.09 -60.19
C LEU A 196 68.25 100.87 -60.48
N GLU A 197 68.77 99.68 -60.48
CA GLU A 197 70.17 99.33 -60.82
C GLU A 197 70.54 99.81 -62.22
N LYS A 198 69.56 99.84 -63.15
CA LYS A 198 69.71 100.33 -64.53
C LYS A 198 69.45 101.82 -64.66
N GLY A 199 69.14 102.53 -63.57
CA GLY A 199 68.85 103.97 -63.57
C GLY A 199 67.53 104.38 -64.21
N ALA A 200 66.59 103.39 -64.44
CA ALA A 200 65.33 103.64 -65.13
C ALA A 200 64.14 104.08 -64.26
N ILE A 201 64.28 104.08 -62.90
CA ILE A 201 63.28 104.55 -61.95
C ILE A 201 63.93 105.40 -60.85
N SER A 202 63.11 106.17 -60.06
CA SER A 202 63.55 106.98 -58.91
C SER A 202 63.78 106.13 -57.68
N GLN A 203 64.64 106.54 -56.75
CA GLN A 203 64.84 105.91 -55.43
C GLN A 203 63.50 105.79 -54.64
N SER A 204 62.67 106.80 -54.72
CA SER A 204 61.35 106.84 -54.09
C SER A 204 60.41 105.74 -54.59
N SER A 205 60.43 105.41 -55.89
CA SER A 205 59.65 104.37 -56.49
C SER A 205 60.10 102.96 -56.00
N TYR A 206 61.40 102.73 -55.83
CA TYR A 206 61.96 101.50 -55.25
C TYR A 206 61.59 101.37 -53.76
N ASP A 207 61.75 102.48 -52.98
CA ASP A 207 61.42 102.46 -51.54
C ASP A 207 59.93 102.22 -51.33
N LEU A 208 59.04 102.70 -52.19
CA LEU A 208 57.62 102.40 -52.17
C LEU A 208 57.35 100.89 -52.42
N ALA A 209 57.97 100.28 -53.46
CA ALA A 209 57.82 98.86 -53.77
C ALA A 209 58.40 98.00 -52.64
N LYS A 210 59.54 98.38 -52.06
CA LYS A 210 60.13 97.73 -50.89
C LYS A 210 59.19 97.74 -49.68
N THR A 211 58.58 98.88 -49.41
CA THR A 211 57.61 99.02 -48.31
C THR A 211 56.37 98.14 -48.53
N GLN A 212 55.85 98.21 -49.79
CA GLN A 212 54.69 97.34 -50.16
C GLN A 212 54.99 95.84 -50.05
N TYR A 213 56.18 95.36 -50.42
CA TYR A 213 56.62 93.96 -50.25
C TYR A 213 56.73 93.60 -48.76
N ALA A 214 57.33 94.49 -47.93
CA ALA A 214 57.47 94.31 -46.49
C ALA A 214 56.08 94.19 -45.79
N ILE A 215 55.12 95.05 -46.21
CA ILE A 215 53.72 94.95 -45.70
C ILE A 215 53.09 93.63 -46.09
N ALA A 216 53.18 93.21 -47.38
CA ALA A 216 52.61 91.92 -47.82
C ALA A 216 53.25 90.68 -47.16
N GLN A 217 54.58 90.81 -46.84
CA GLN A 217 55.29 89.77 -46.08
C GLN A 217 54.78 89.68 -44.63
N ALA A 218 54.53 90.83 -44.00
CA ALA A 218 53.96 90.89 -42.63
C ALA A 218 52.52 90.32 -42.63
N ASP A 219 51.69 90.67 -43.64
CA ASP A 219 50.30 90.13 -43.77
C ASP A 219 50.29 88.69 -44.00
N TYR A 220 51.15 88.09 -44.84
CA TYR A 220 51.26 86.66 -45.04
C TYR A 220 51.66 85.96 -43.75
N LYS A 221 52.67 86.49 -43.03
CA LYS A 221 53.08 85.91 -41.75
C LYS A 221 51.97 85.95 -40.71
N THR A 222 51.22 87.04 -40.63
CA THR A 222 50.08 87.21 -39.73
C THR A 222 48.97 86.19 -40.07
N ALA A 223 48.66 85.99 -41.36
CA ALA A 223 47.68 84.97 -41.79
C ALA A 223 48.16 83.57 -41.50
N GLN A 224 49.48 83.29 -41.62
CA GLN A 224 50.09 81.99 -41.29
C GLN A 224 50.00 81.71 -39.78
N GLU A 225 50.35 82.63 -38.92
CA GLU A 225 50.24 82.47 -37.45
C GLU A 225 48.79 82.31 -37.04
N GLN A 226 47.83 83.00 -37.67
CA GLN A 226 46.42 82.88 -37.38
C GLN A 226 45.87 81.52 -37.76
N LEU A 227 46.29 80.96 -38.89
CA LEU A 227 45.91 79.54 -39.26
C LEU A 227 46.55 78.56 -38.30
N SER A 228 47.80 78.73 -37.88
CA SER A 228 48.47 77.88 -36.88
C SER A 228 47.72 77.86 -35.57
N LEU A 229 47.34 79.03 -35.05
CA LEU A 229 46.55 79.14 -33.80
C LEU A 229 45.23 78.44 -33.90
N ILE A 230 44.53 78.47 -35.05
CA ILE A 230 43.28 77.79 -35.27
C ILE A 230 43.49 76.28 -35.33
N LYS A 231 44.59 75.85 -35.99
CA LYS A 231 44.92 74.37 -36.10
C LYS A 231 45.49 73.81 -34.81
N GLU A 232 46.17 74.53 -33.97
CA GLU A 232 46.65 74.07 -32.65
C GLU A 232 45.53 73.70 -31.72
N GLY A 233 44.33 74.29 -31.92
CA GLY A 233 43.16 73.90 -31.10
C GLY A 233 43.14 74.64 -29.74
N GLY A 234 42.55 74.03 -28.73
CA GLY A 234 42.48 74.58 -27.39
C GLY A 234 43.85 74.64 -26.69
N ARG A 235 44.03 75.56 -25.77
CA ARG A 235 45.23 75.56 -24.94
C ARG A 235 45.44 74.28 -24.20
N SER A 236 46.69 73.81 -24.06
CA SER A 236 47.06 72.59 -23.37
C SER A 236 46.50 72.52 -21.97
N GLU A 237 46.44 73.61 -21.24
CA GLU A 237 45.89 73.73 -19.89
C GLU A 237 44.39 73.51 -19.89
N ASP A 238 43.64 74.06 -20.87
CA ASP A 238 42.19 73.87 -20.99
C ASP A 238 41.85 72.44 -21.34
N VAL A 239 42.65 71.80 -22.22
CA VAL A 239 42.52 70.37 -22.55
C VAL A 239 42.79 69.49 -21.32
N LEU A 240 43.88 69.79 -20.56
CA LEU A 240 44.23 69.10 -19.34
C LEU A 240 43.12 69.22 -18.29
N GLN A 241 42.57 70.46 -18.12
CA GLN A 241 41.45 70.68 -17.20
C GLN A 241 40.21 69.89 -17.62
N ALA A 242 39.86 69.83 -18.90
CA ALA A 242 38.71 69.06 -19.41
C ALA A 242 38.96 67.59 -19.28
N GLN A 243 40.21 67.12 -19.47
CA GLN A 243 40.56 65.69 -19.23
C GLN A 243 40.41 65.36 -17.77
N SER A 244 40.85 66.17 -16.84
CA SER A 244 40.66 65.91 -15.40
C SER A 244 39.17 65.84 -15.02
N GLN A 245 38.31 66.68 -15.67
CA GLN A 245 36.87 66.62 -15.47
C GLN A 245 36.28 65.25 -15.95
N VAL A 246 36.77 64.68 -17.06
CA VAL A 246 36.38 63.37 -17.57
C VAL A 246 36.83 62.33 -16.58
N GLU A 247 38.04 62.40 -16.04
CA GLU A 247 38.57 61.46 -15.07
C GLU A 247 37.74 61.46 -13.78
N VAL A 248 37.40 62.62 -13.24
CA VAL A 248 36.49 62.76 -12.10
C VAL A 248 35.12 62.10 -12.38
N ALA A 249 34.56 62.34 -13.57
CA ALA A 249 33.29 61.77 -13.95
C ALA A 249 33.36 60.16 -14.12
N ILE A 250 34.53 59.66 -14.59
CA ILE A 250 34.79 58.23 -14.63
C ILE A 250 34.78 57.62 -13.21
N GLU A 251 35.49 58.29 -12.27
CA GLU A 251 35.52 57.80 -10.87
C GLU A 251 34.14 57.88 -10.19
N GLN A 252 33.36 58.97 -10.52
CA GLN A 252 31.96 59.01 -10.06
C GLN A 252 31.12 57.85 -10.59
N LEU A 253 31.25 57.50 -11.87
CA LEU A 253 30.56 56.35 -12.46
C LEU A 253 31.03 55.03 -11.83
N ARG A 254 32.35 54.89 -11.58
CA ARG A 254 32.91 53.71 -10.90
C ARG A 254 32.33 53.56 -9.49
N SER A 255 32.27 54.64 -8.73
CA SER A 255 31.67 54.67 -7.39
C SER A 255 30.18 54.31 -7.43
N ALA A 256 29.39 54.85 -8.37
CA ALA A 256 27.99 54.53 -8.53
C ALA A 256 27.78 53.03 -8.85
N ARG A 257 28.62 52.43 -9.72
CA ARG A 257 28.61 51.00 -10.03
C ARG A 257 29.05 50.16 -8.86
N ALA A 258 30.05 50.56 -8.08
CA ALA A 258 30.46 49.84 -6.87
C ALA A 258 29.35 49.85 -5.83
N ASN A 259 28.62 50.95 -5.66
CA ASN A 259 27.45 50.99 -4.76
C ASN A 259 26.32 50.09 -5.21
N ALA A 260 26.18 49.76 -6.50
CA ALA A 260 25.19 48.84 -7.00
C ALA A 260 25.44 47.36 -6.51
N SER A 261 26.63 47.03 -6.02
CA SER A 261 26.92 45.74 -5.37
C SER A 261 26.05 45.52 -4.12
N GLN A 262 25.53 46.58 -3.51
CA GLN A 262 24.54 46.46 -2.43
C GLN A 262 23.28 45.68 -2.85
N ASN A 263 22.95 45.68 -4.15
CA ASN A 263 21.84 44.89 -4.68
C ASN A 263 22.06 43.42 -4.46
N LEU A 264 23.28 42.89 -4.40
CA LEU A 264 23.60 41.50 -4.07
C LEU A 264 23.28 41.19 -2.61
N LEU A 265 23.61 42.12 -1.70
CA LEU A 265 23.28 41.96 -0.28
C LEU A 265 21.76 41.90 -0.09
N ARG A 266 21.01 42.75 -0.81
CA ARG A 266 19.54 42.74 -0.77
C ARG A 266 18.94 41.43 -1.32
N LYS A 267 19.58 40.81 -2.32
CA LYS A 267 19.18 39.46 -2.78
C LYS A 267 19.36 38.39 -1.70
N GLU A 268 20.46 38.45 -0.96
CA GLU A 268 20.68 37.51 0.16
C GLU A 268 19.70 37.80 1.31
N ASP A 269 19.34 39.05 1.56
CA ASP A 269 18.26 39.38 2.53
C ASP A 269 16.92 38.75 2.12
N ILE A 270 16.54 38.82 0.84
CA ILE A 270 15.33 38.16 0.30
C ILE A 270 15.41 36.66 0.49
N LYS A 271 16.55 36.03 0.17
CA LYS A 271 16.77 34.60 0.29
C LYS A 271 16.67 34.13 1.74
N SER A 272 17.29 34.90 2.64
CA SER A 272 17.19 34.63 4.09
C SER A 272 15.75 34.76 4.59
N ALA A 273 15.02 35.81 4.20
CA ALA A 273 13.62 35.97 4.54
C ALA A 273 12.73 34.91 3.93
N ALA A 274 13.02 34.41 2.72
CA ALA A 274 12.32 33.31 2.09
C ALA A 274 12.54 31.98 2.84
N ALA A 275 13.77 31.73 3.30
CA ALA A 275 14.07 30.57 4.14
C ALA A 275 13.30 30.60 5.47
N ALA A 276 13.17 31.79 6.07
CA ALA A 276 12.35 31.97 7.28
C ALA A 276 10.86 31.68 7.03
N VAL A 277 10.31 31.99 5.84
CA VAL A 277 8.95 31.62 5.45
C VAL A 277 8.80 30.09 5.36
N GLU A 278 9.76 29.40 4.73
CA GLU A 278 9.70 27.92 4.65
C GLU A 278 9.81 27.27 6.03
N GLN A 279 10.64 27.81 6.92
CA GLN A 279 10.72 27.33 8.30
C GLN A 279 9.39 27.54 9.05
N ALA A 280 8.76 28.70 8.92
CA ALA A 280 7.47 28.97 9.54
C ALA A 280 6.34 28.11 8.94
N ARG A 281 6.40 27.82 7.63
CA ARG A 281 5.48 26.90 6.94
C ARG A 281 5.61 25.48 7.46
N ALA A 282 6.84 25.00 7.67
CA ALA A 282 7.10 23.70 8.27
C ALA A 282 6.57 23.62 9.71
N ALA A 283 6.75 24.67 10.51
CA ALA A 283 6.20 24.76 11.87
C ALA A 283 4.67 24.70 11.86
N LEU A 284 4.00 25.39 10.94
CA LEU A 284 2.54 25.33 10.79
C LEU A 284 2.08 23.92 10.36
N SER A 285 2.81 23.27 9.44
CA SER A 285 2.49 21.89 9.04
C SER A 285 2.56 20.93 10.21
N LEU A 286 3.59 21.04 11.05
CA LEU A 286 3.74 20.24 12.27
C LEU A 286 2.59 20.48 13.26
N ALA A 287 2.21 21.73 13.48
CA ALA A 287 1.09 22.06 14.37
C ALA A 287 -0.25 21.50 13.83
N LYS A 288 -0.49 21.59 12.51
CA LYS A 288 -1.65 20.99 11.87
C LYS A 288 -1.65 19.45 11.95
N GLN A 289 -0.49 18.81 11.84
CA GLN A 289 -0.36 17.37 12.03
C GLN A 289 -0.68 16.96 13.47
N GLN A 290 -0.22 17.73 14.47
CA GLN A 290 -0.57 17.50 15.87
C GLN A 290 -2.07 17.64 16.10
N LEU A 291 -2.70 18.66 15.53
CA LEU A 291 -4.16 18.81 15.57
C LEU A 291 -4.88 17.65 14.88
N SER A 292 -4.38 17.18 13.73
CA SER A 292 -4.94 16.02 13.06
C SER A 292 -4.84 14.75 13.90
N ASN A 293 -3.78 14.61 14.70
CA ASN A 293 -3.58 13.45 15.59
C ASN A 293 -4.52 13.46 16.81
N THR A 294 -5.25 14.55 17.06
CA THR A 294 -6.32 14.57 18.09
C THR A 294 -7.56 13.79 17.63
N TYR A 295 -7.75 13.60 16.33
CA TYR A 295 -8.80 12.79 15.76
C TYR A 295 -8.33 11.34 15.61
N ILE A 296 -8.82 10.44 16.45
CA ILE A 296 -8.54 9.01 16.29
C ILE A 296 -9.56 8.45 15.31
N LYS A 297 -9.06 8.16 14.09
CA LYS A 297 -9.88 7.71 12.95
C LYS A 297 -9.63 6.25 12.64
N SER A 298 -10.65 5.56 12.13
CA SER A 298 -10.48 4.20 11.64
C SER A 298 -9.75 4.16 10.31
N PRO A 299 -8.69 3.33 10.15
CA PRO A 299 -8.05 3.12 8.86
C PRO A 299 -8.80 2.15 7.94
N ILE A 300 -9.79 1.42 8.46
CA ILE A 300 -10.61 0.45 7.72
C ILE A 300 -12.09 0.67 8.00
N SER A 301 -12.95 0.16 7.14
CA SER A 301 -14.38 0.01 7.43
C SER A 301 -14.61 -1.33 8.14
N GLY A 302 -15.54 -1.37 9.10
CA GLY A 302 -15.83 -2.57 9.89
C GLY A 302 -16.74 -2.27 11.09
N GLU A 303 -16.69 -3.11 12.11
CA GLU A 303 -17.35 -2.90 13.39
C GLU A 303 -16.32 -2.67 14.50
N LEU A 304 -16.67 -1.83 15.46
CA LEU A 304 -15.85 -1.59 16.65
C LEU A 304 -15.93 -2.81 17.57
N SER A 305 -14.82 -3.55 17.66
CA SER A 305 -14.76 -4.80 18.43
C SER A 305 -14.57 -4.57 19.92
N SER A 306 -13.69 -3.62 20.26
CA SER A 306 -13.39 -3.28 21.64
C SER A 306 -12.99 -1.82 21.79
N ARG A 307 -13.23 -1.26 22.97
CA ARG A 307 -12.86 0.09 23.37
C ARG A 307 -12.39 0.09 24.83
N SER A 308 -11.19 0.59 25.05
CA SER A 308 -10.55 0.56 26.36
C SER A 308 -10.56 1.93 27.06
N ILE A 309 -11.38 2.88 26.57
CA ILE A 309 -11.28 4.29 27.00
C ILE A 309 -12.65 4.98 27.02
N ASP A 310 -12.84 5.88 27.99
CA ASP A 310 -14.03 6.69 28.15
C ASP A 310 -13.73 8.19 28.05
N SER A 311 -14.78 9.00 27.80
CA SER A 311 -14.68 10.46 27.87
C SER A 311 -14.13 10.93 29.19
N GLY A 312 -13.20 11.87 29.18
CA GLY A 312 -12.51 12.38 30.36
C GLY A 312 -11.22 11.64 30.72
N SER A 313 -10.97 10.45 30.18
CA SER A 313 -9.75 9.69 30.42
C SER A 313 -8.53 10.36 29.80
N VAL A 314 -7.35 10.15 30.37
CA VAL A 314 -6.08 10.61 29.85
C VAL A 314 -5.40 9.46 29.11
N VAL A 315 -4.89 9.73 27.91
CA VAL A 315 -4.21 8.75 27.05
C VAL A 315 -2.76 9.11 26.84
N SER A 316 -1.92 8.06 26.67
CA SER A 316 -0.50 8.18 26.37
C SER A 316 -0.19 7.70 24.95
N PRO A 317 0.89 8.18 24.31
CA PRO A 317 1.30 7.71 23.00
C PRO A 317 1.55 6.18 22.99
N GLY A 318 1.03 5.50 21.97
CA GLY A 318 1.11 4.03 21.84
C GLY A 318 0.05 3.26 22.62
N GLN A 319 -0.72 3.90 23.49
CA GLN A 319 -1.82 3.25 24.20
C GLN A 319 -2.92 2.82 23.22
N MET A 320 -3.32 1.55 23.29
CA MET A 320 -4.46 1.02 22.54
C MET A 320 -5.74 1.65 23.08
N LEU A 321 -6.56 2.18 22.18
CA LEU A 321 -7.82 2.87 22.51
C LEU A 321 -9.04 2.07 22.07
N ALA A 322 -8.95 1.45 20.90
CA ALA A 322 -10.03 0.71 20.30
C ALA A 322 -9.49 -0.27 19.23
N GLU A 323 -10.31 -1.25 18.88
CA GLU A 323 -10.05 -2.17 17.77
C GLU A 323 -11.23 -2.21 16.81
N VAL A 324 -10.96 -2.08 15.52
CA VAL A 324 -11.95 -2.19 14.43
C VAL A 324 -11.68 -3.43 13.63
N VAL A 325 -12.71 -4.22 13.36
CA VAL A 325 -12.63 -5.50 12.67
C VAL A 325 -13.54 -5.48 11.44
N ASP A 326 -12.99 -5.86 10.30
CA ASP A 326 -13.74 -6.03 9.04
C ASP A 326 -14.46 -7.37 9.04
N LEU A 327 -15.78 -7.36 9.19
CA LEU A 327 -16.61 -8.55 9.17
C LEU A 327 -17.02 -8.99 7.76
N GLY A 328 -16.73 -8.21 6.72
CA GLY A 328 -17.04 -8.55 5.33
C GLY A 328 -16.10 -9.60 4.73
N SER A 329 -14.99 -9.90 5.37
CA SER A 329 -14.00 -10.86 4.91
C SER A 329 -13.45 -11.65 6.10
N VAL A 330 -13.94 -12.87 6.28
CA VAL A 330 -13.48 -13.78 7.33
C VAL A 330 -12.80 -15.00 6.74
N TYR A 331 -11.94 -15.61 7.52
CA TYR A 331 -11.25 -16.83 7.14
C TYR A 331 -11.15 -17.79 8.32
N LEU A 332 -11.15 -19.09 8.01
CA LEU A 332 -10.80 -20.15 8.94
C LEU A 332 -9.27 -20.29 8.94
N LYS A 333 -8.66 -20.10 10.10
CA LYS A 333 -7.23 -20.33 10.33
C LYS A 333 -7.10 -21.67 11.06
N GLY A 334 -6.66 -22.68 10.35
CA GLY A 334 -6.45 -24.02 10.91
C GLY A 334 -5.06 -24.54 10.60
N GLU A 335 -4.80 -25.76 11.05
CA GLU A 335 -3.51 -26.43 10.85
C GLU A 335 -3.71 -27.75 10.12
N ILE A 336 -2.86 -28.04 9.14
CA ILE A 336 -2.81 -29.32 8.43
C ILE A 336 -1.54 -30.06 8.78
N SER A 337 -1.61 -31.39 8.77
CA SER A 337 -0.44 -32.22 9.03
C SER A 337 0.55 -32.18 7.86
N GLU A 338 1.83 -32.44 8.14
CA GLU A 338 2.88 -32.57 7.12
C GLU A 338 2.53 -33.62 6.05
N LYS A 339 1.81 -34.72 6.42
CA LYS A 339 1.41 -35.75 5.50
C LYS A 339 0.43 -35.28 4.44
N ASP A 340 -0.46 -34.36 4.81
CA ASP A 340 -1.56 -33.90 3.96
C ASP A 340 -1.13 -32.70 3.12
N LEU A 341 -0.02 -32.04 3.50
CA LEU A 341 0.49 -30.82 2.84
C LEU A 341 0.74 -31.01 1.33
N ALA A 342 1.23 -32.19 0.94
CA ALA A 342 1.53 -32.49 -0.47
C ALA A 342 0.29 -32.50 -1.37
N ASN A 343 -0.90 -32.78 -0.78
CA ASN A 343 -2.16 -32.90 -1.50
C ASN A 343 -3.01 -31.63 -1.48
N ILE A 344 -2.56 -30.58 -0.76
CA ILE A 344 -3.31 -29.34 -0.62
C ILE A 344 -2.63 -28.23 -1.42
N THR A 345 -3.42 -27.56 -2.24
CA THR A 345 -2.97 -26.46 -3.09
C THR A 345 -3.89 -25.26 -2.95
N ARG A 346 -3.33 -24.07 -3.19
CA ARG A 346 -4.12 -22.84 -3.20
C ARG A 346 -5.22 -22.93 -4.26
N GLY A 347 -6.42 -22.47 -3.91
CA GLY A 347 -7.59 -22.47 -4.79
C GLY A 347 -8.50 -23.69 -4.66
N GLN A 348 -8.16 -24.69 -3.84
CA GLN A 348 -9.04 -25.83 -3.58
C GLN A 348 -10.29 -25.40 -2.84
N HIS A 349 -11.41 -26.02 -3.18
CA HIS A 349 -12.69 -25.82 -2.52
C HIS A 349 -12.72 -26.50 -1.15
N VAL A 350 -13.31 -25.81 -0.21
CA VAL A 350 -13.45 -26.25 1.18
C VAL A 350 -14.90 -26.08 1.61
N SER A 351 -15.46 -27.12 2.18
CA SER A 351 -16.75 -27.05 2.84
C SER A 351 -16.53 -26.68 4.30
N VAL A 352 -16.98 -25.51 4.73
CA VAL A 352 -16.73 -24.99 6.09
C VAL A 352 -18.02 -25.04 6.89
N SER A 353 -17.98 -25.70 8.05
CA SER A 353 -19.03 -25.68 9.07
C SER A 353 -18.56 -24.87 10.28
N VAL A 354 -19.43 -24.06 10.84
CA VAL A 354 -19.17 -23.25 12.03
C VAL A 354 -19.96 -23.83 13.20
N ASP A 355 -19.28 -24.17 14.29
CA ASP A 355 -19.93 -24.87 15.43
C ASP A 355 -21.07 -24.04 16.05
N ALA A 356 -20.99 -22.71 15.99
CA ALA A 356 -22.05 -21.82 16.45
C ALA A 356 -23.28 -21.76 15.53
N ILE A 357 -23.19 -22.33 14.29
CA ILE A 357 -24.24 -22.29 13.28
C ILE A 357 -24.31 -23.67 12.59
N PRO A 358 -24.79 -24.72 13.30
CA PRO A 358 -24.65 -26.09 12.86
C PRO A 358 -25.47 -26.42 11.59
N ASP A 359 -26.53 -25.65 11.32
CA ASP A 359 -27.47 -25.95 10.21
C ASP A 359 -27.00 -25.32 8.85
N ARG A 360 -25.82 -24.70 8.81
CA ARG A 360 -25.30 -24.06 7.60
C ARG A 360 -23.88 -24.49 7.31
N THR A 361 -23.67 -24.86 6.08
CA THR A 361 -22.35 -25.10 5.51
C THR A 361 -22.01 -23.94 4.57
N TYR A 362 -20.79 -23.41 4.69
CA TYR A 362 -20.29 -22.32 3.86
C TYR A 362 -19.28 -22.85 2.87
N VAL A 363 -19.24 -22.25 1.70
CA VAL A 363 -18.20 -22.56 0.72
C VAL A 363 -16.99 -21.69 1.04
N GLY A 364 -15.84 -22.32 1.09
CA GLY A 364 -14.58 -21.63 1.26
C GLY A 364 -13.57 -22.06 0.20
N VAL A 365 -12.46 -21.35 0.16
CA VAL A 365 -11.35 -21.65 -0.75
C VAL A 365 -10.04 -21.53 0.02
N VAL A 366 -9.12 -22.47 -0.20
CA VAL A 366 -7.75 -22.38 0.33
C VAL A 366 -7.09 -21.15 -0.26
N ASP A 367 -6.92 -20.10 0.58
CA ASP A 367 -6.34 -18.82 0.19
C ASP A 367 -4.81 -18.83 0.30
N GLU A 368 -4.29 -19.35 1.41
CA GLU A 368 -2.87 -19.36 1.68
C GLU A 368 -2.46 -20.57 2.53
N ILE A 369 -1.32 -21.14 2.18
CA ILE A 369 -0.61 -22.16 2.97
C ILE A 369 0.68 -21.50 3.44
N PHE A 370 0.88 -21.39 4.75
CA PHE A 370 2.05 -20.70 5.28
C PHE A 370 3.33 -21.55 5.07
N PRO A 371 4.44 -20.91 4.68
CA PRO A 371 5.68 -21.63 4.32
C PRO A 371 6.41 -22.24 5.52
N SER A 372 6.06 -21.84 6.74
CA SER A 372 6.67 -22.33 7.97
C SER A 372 5.63 -23.01 8.85
N GLY A 373 5.94 -24.25 9.26
CA GLY A 373 5.14 -25.02 10.20
C GLY A 373 5.68 -24.99 11.62
N SER A 374 4.90 -25.53 12.53
CA SER A 374 5.29 -25.76 13.91
C SER A 374 6.10 -27.05 14.03
N LEU A 375 7.31 -26.98 14.55
CA LEU A 375 8.14 -28.16 14.81
C LEU A 375 7.55 -29.08 15.90
N GLN A 376 6.77 -28.51 16.82
CA GLN A 376 6.18 -29.27 17.92
C GLN A 376 5.00 -30.11 17.46
N SER A 377 4.09 -29.52 16.67
CA SER A 377 2.89 -30.18 16.16
C SER A 377 3.10 -30.86 14.79
N ARG A 378 4.21 -30.60 14.10
CA ARG A 378 4.46 -30.99 12.70
C ARG A 378 3.27 -30.67 11.81
N SER A 379 2.76 -29.45 12.00
CA SER A 379 1.62 -28.92 11.28
C SER A 379 1.98 -27.60 10.59
N PHE A 380 1.27 -27.33 9.52
CA PHE A 380 1.40 -26.11 8.74
C PHE A 380 0.11 -25.30 8.86
N PRO A 381 0.17 -24.03 9.21
CA PRO A 381 -1.00 -23.18 9.21
C PRO A 381 -1.53 -22.99 7.80
N VAL A 382 -2.85 -23.06 7.67
CA VAL A 382 -3.57 -22.80 6.42
C VAL A 382 -4.69 -21.82 6.68
N ARG A 383 -4.87 -20.90 5.72
CA ARG A 383 -5.93 -19.92 5.73
C ARG A 383 -6.95 -20.25 4.65
N ILE A 384 -8.20 -20.44 5.05
CA ILE A 384 -9.32 -20.72 4.17
C ILE A 384 -10.24 -19.52 4.19
N ARG A 385 -10.35 -18.82 3.06
CA ARG A 385 -11.31 -17.73 2.92
C ARG A 385 -12.71 -18.29 2.82
N ILE A 386 -13.62 -17.76 3.62
CA ILE A 386 -15.02 -18.18 3.66
C ILE A 386 -15.86 -17.20 2.85
N ASP A 387 -16.56 -17.71 1.84
CA ASP A 387 -17.51 -16.91 1.09
C ASP A 387 -18.83 -16.85 1.88
N HIS A 388 -19.11 -15.72 2.49
CA HIS A 388 -20.31 -15.50 3.28
C HIS A 388 -20.96 -14.16 2.93
N THR A 389 -22.27 -14.11 3.10
CA THR A 389 -23.06 -12.89 2.99
C THR A 389 -23.65 -12.55 4.35
N GLY A 390 -23.37 -11.34 4.84
CA GLY A 390 -23.87 -10.82 6.12
C GLY A 390 -22.96 -11.09 7.32
N ASN A 391 -23.30 -10.49 8.47
CA ASN A 391 -22.49 -10.50 9.70
C ASN A 391 -22.77 -11.68 10.63
N THR A 392 -23.16 -12.83 10.08
CA THR A 392 -23.51 -14.02 10.88
C THR A 392 -22.28 -14.74 11.43
N ILE A 393 -21.18 -14.74 10.66
CA ILE A 393 -19.91 -15.33 11.11
C ILE A 393 -19.07 -14.23 11.75
N ARG A 394 -18.60 -14.47 12.96
CA ARG A 394 -17.79 -13.51 13.73
C ARG A 394 -16.42 -14.08 14.04
N PRO A 395 -15.37 -13.28 14.04
CA PRO A 395 -14.06 -13.67 14.57
C PRO A 395 -14.17 -14.18 16.01
N GLY A 396 -13.37 -15.22 16.32
CA GLY A 396 -13.42 -15.92 17.60
C GLY A 396 -14.37 -17.11 17.63
N MET A 397 -15.16 -17.36 16.57
CA MET A 397 -15.90 -18.60 16.42
C MET A 397 -14.96 -19.73 16.03
N PHE A 398 -15.32 -20.96 16.40
CA PHE A 398 -14.61 -22.18 15.99
C PHE A 398 -15.30 -22.79 14.78
N GLY A 399 -14.50 -23.32 13.83
CA GLY A 399 -15.02 -23.92 12.62
C GLY A 399 -14.22 -25.16 12.19
N ARG A 400 -14.85 -25.94 11.31
CA ARG A 400 -14.25 -27.11 10.67
C ARG A 400 -14.33 -26.94 9.16
N GLY A 401 -13.27 -27.30 8.47
CA GLY A 401 -13.21 -27.29 7.02
C GLY A 401 -12.93 -28.70 6.49
N ALA A 402 -13.64 -29.09 5.46
CA ALA A 402 -13.37 -30.28 4.67
C ALA A 402 -12.79 -29.85 3.33
N ILE A 403 -11.46 -30.01 3.17
CA ILE A 403 -10.73 -29.69 1.95
C ILE A 403 -10.81 -30.86 0.99
N VAL A 404 -11.35 -30.66 -0.21
CA VAL A 404 -11.35 -31.67 -1.26
C VAL A 404 -9.99 -31.67 -1.94
N THR A 405 -9.22 -32.74 -1.72
CA THR A 405 -7.85 -32.87 -2.25
C THR A 405 -7.79 -33.62 -3.57
N GLY A 406 -8.81 -34.42 -3.87
CA GLY A 406 -8.92 -35.19 -5.11
C GLY A 406 -10.26 -35.89 -5.21
N VAL A 407 -10.54 -36.45 -6.37
CA VAL A 407 -11.71 -37.33 -6.61
C VAL A 407 -11.22 -38.57 -7.31
N ASP A 408 -11.32 -39.72 -6.63
CA ASP A 408 -11.05 -41.03 -7.21
C ASP A 408 -12.29 -41.48 -7.97
N LYS A 409 -12.16 -41.61 -9.28
CA LYS A 409 -13.29 -41.92 -10.17
C LYS A 409 -13.45 -43.42 -10.40
N ASN A 410 -14.73 -43.86 -10.46
CA ASN A 410 -15.09 -45.24 -10.76
C ASN A 410 -14.47 -46.28 -9.80
N VAL A 411 -14.44 -45.95 -8.51
CA VAL A 411 -13.91 -46.84 -7.47
C VAL A 411 -15.03 -47.68 -6.86
N LEU A 412 -14.67 -48.85 -6.30
CA LEU A 412 -15.60 -49.71 -5.61
C LEU A 412 -15.91 -49.19 -4.21
N LEU A 413 -17.14 -48.79 -4.00
CA LEU A 413 -17.65 -48.24 -2.75
C LEU A 413 -18.45 -49.26 -1.99
N VAL A 414 -18.09 -49.45 -0.75
CA VAL A 414 -18.80 -50.30 0.22
C VAL A 414 -19.43 -49.41 1.27
N PRO A 415 -20.72 -49.60 1.62
CA PRO A 415 -21.31 -48.85 2.73
C PRO A 415 -20.48 -48.97 4.00
N LYS A 416 -20.21 -47.86 4.67
CA LYS A 416 -19.38 -47.82 5.88
C LYS A 416 -19.90 -48.77 6.97
N ASP A 417 -21.22 -48.86 7.12
CA ASP A 417 -21.87 -49.72 8.07
C ASP A 417 -21.65 -51.20 7.78
N ALA A 418 -21.24 -51.57 6.57
CA ALA A 418 -20.97 -52.98 6.22
C ALA A 418 -19.53 -53.41 6.60
N VAL A 419 -18.63 -52.46 6.86
CA VAL A 419 -17.26 -52.77 7.27
C VAL A 419 -17.21 -53.07 8.77
N ASP A 420 -16.59 -54.20 9.13
CA ASP A 420 -16.36 -54.62 10.51
C ASP A 420 -14.86 -54.73 10.79
N ASP A 421 -14.43 -54.32 11.97
CA ASP A 421 -13.02 -54.42 12.38
C ASP A 421 -12.84 -55.63 13.27
N ARG A 422 -12.13 -56.65 12.78
CA ARG A 422 -11.87 -57.87 13.52
C ARG A 422 -10.39 -58.17 13.65
N LYS A 423 -9.89 -57.98 14.85
CA LYS A 423 -8.47 -58.21 15.18
C LYS A 423 -7.49 -57.44 14.32
N GLY A 424 -7.84 -56.18 13.94
CA GLY A 424 -7.01 -55.31 13.14
C GLY A 424 -7.13 -55.52 11.63
N SER A 425 -8.04 -56.40 11.16
CA SER A 425 -8.38 -56.55 9.73
C SER A 425 -9.79 -56.04 9.48
N LYS A 426 -9.96 -55.19 8.46
CA LYS A 426 -11.29 -54.75 8.02
C LYS A 426 -11.93 -55.83 7.15
N VAL A 427 -13.15 -56.25 7.51
CA VAL A 427 -13.85 -57.33 6.84
C VAL A 427 -15.25 -56.92 6.42
N VAL A 428 -15.74 -57.53 5.34
CA VAL A 428 -17.10 -57.35 4.83
C VAL A 428 -17.73 -58.75 4.63
N PHE A 429 -19.01 -58.89 4.95
CA PHE A 429 -19.74 -60.08 4.74
C PHE A 429 -20.68 -59.98 3.55
N THR A 430 -20.43 -60.74 2.48
CA THR A 430 -21.36 -60.83 1.34
C THR A 430 -22.33 -62.00 1.53
N ILE A 431 -23.49 -61.92 0.92
CA ILE A 431 -24.52 -62.89 0.98
C ILE A 431 -24.44 -63.82 -0.24
N LYS A 432 -24.40 -65.13 0.01
CA LYS A 432 -24.52 -66.16 -1.02
C LYS A 432 -25.74 -67.02 -0.73
N SER A 433 -26.43 -67.45 -1.78
CA SER A 433 -27.57 -68.37 -1.66
C SER A 433 -27.20 -69.74 -2.12
N LYS A 434 -27.72 -70.76 -1.42
CA LYS A 434 -27.59 -72.16 -1.80
C LYS A 434 -28.96 -72.82 -1.74
N GLN A 435 -29.35 -73.54 -2.76
CA GLN A 435 -30.55 -74.40 -2.73
C GLN A 435 -30.25 -75.71 -2.00
N VAL A 436 -30.96 -75.93 -0.93
CA VAL A 436 -30.86 -77.16 -0.16
C VAL A 436 -32.16 -77.95 -0.33
N LYS A 437 -32.07 -79.26 -0.69
CA LYS A 437 -33.21 -80.16 -0.76
C LYS A 437 -33.48 -80.73 0.64
N GLU A 438 -34.58 -80.31 1.22
CA GLU A 438 -35.02 -80.78 2.52
C GLU A 438 -36.08 -81.94 2.32
N ASN A 439 -35.75 -83.11 2.77
CA ASN A 439 -36.67 -84.21 2.72
C ASN A 439 -37.58 -84.19 3.96
N LEU A 440 -38.77 -83.67 3.78
CA LEU A 440 -39.76 -83.60 4.82
C LEU A 440 -40.58 -84.93 4.78
N THR A 441 -40.59 -85.67 5.89
CA THR A 441 -41.47 -86.80 6.06
C THR A 441 -42.66 -86.37 6.90
N ASP A 442 -43.83 -86.34 6.30
CA ASP A 442 -45.06 -85.98 7.01
C ASP A 442 -45.32 -87.02 8.10
N VAL A 443 -45.30 -86.60 9.34
CA VAL A 443 -45.45 -87.46 10.54
C VAL A 443 -46.82 -88.11 10.60
N LYS A 444 -47.84 -87.62 9.88
CA LYS A 444 -49.18 -88.16 9.88
C LYS A 444 -49.50 -89.14 8.71
N THR A 445 -48.80 -88.94 7.57
CA THR A 445 -49.15 -89.71 6.35
C THR A 445 -47.99 -90.56 5.81
N GLY A 446 -46.78 -90.47 6.39
CA GLY A 446 -45.61 -91.23 5.95
C GLY A 446 -45.06 -90.87 4.57
N LYS A 447 -45.65 -89.85 3.88
CA LYS A 447 -45.21 -89.46 2.56
C LYS A 447 -43.94 -88.54 2.63
N LYS A 448 -42.93 -88.96 1.92
CA LYS A 448 -41.71 -88.15 1.73
C LYS A 448 -41.94 -87.12 0.64
N SER A 449 -41.89 -85.87 0.98
CA SER A 449 -41.86 -84.72 0.02
C SER A 449 -40.53 -84.03 0.08
N THR A 450 -39.95 -83.71 -1.07
CA THR A 450 -38.71 -82.95 -1.17
C THR A 450 -39.09 -81.51 -1.40
N LYS A 451 -38.84 -80.61 -0.43
CA LYS A 451 -39.03 -79.16 -0.57
C LYS A 451 -37.66 -78.55 -0.83
N ILE A 452 -37.57 -77.77 -1.88
CA ILE A 452 -36.35 -76.96 -2.15
C ILE A 452 -36.46 -75.69 -1.32
N ARG A 453 -35.55 -75.50 -0.39
CA ARG A 453 -35.42 -74.25 0.41
C ARG A 453 -34.14 -73.50 -0.01
N THR A 454 -34.23 -72.25 -0.33
CA THR A 454 -33.08 -71.41 -0.53
C THR A 454 -32.57 -70.93 0.83
N VAL A 455 -31.35 -71.29 1.18
CA VAL A 455 -30.69 -70.89 2.41
C VAL A 455 -29.63 -69.85 2.03
N TYR A 456 -29.67 -68.75 2.74
CA TYR A 456 -28.70 -67.71 2.58
C TYR A 456 -27.62 -67.89 3.63
N PHE A 457 -26.36 -67.74 3.23
CA PHE A 457 -25.19 -67.78 4.11
C PHE A 457 -24.24 -66.69 3.79
N VAL A 458 -23.43 -66.25 4.76
CA VAL A 458 -22.46 -65.15 4.58
C VAL A 458 -21.12 -65.75 4.22
N LYS A 459 -20.43 -65.02 3.33
CA LYS A 459 -19.04 -65.24 2.99
C LYS A 459 -18.22 -64.01 3.45
N ARG A 460 -17.18 -64.23 4.23
CA ARG A 460 -16.28 -63.25 4.73
C ARG A 460 -15.29 -62.85 3.64
N HIS A 461 -15.06 -61.55 3.49
CA HIS A 461 -14.03 -60.99 2.66
C HIS A 461 -13.18 -59.99 3.48
N ASP A 462 -11.87 -60.21 3.50
CA ASP A 462 -10.92 -59.26 4.06
C ASP A 462 -10.70 -58.16 3.00
N ILE A 463 -10.73 -56.89 3.41
CA ILE A 463 -10.63 -55.75 2.52
C ILE A 463 -9.54 -54.80 2.99
N ASP A 464 -8.82 -54.22 2.03
CA ASP A 464 -7.93 -53.11 2.27
C ASP A 464 -8.68 -51.81 1.93
N VAL A 465 -8.79 -50.91 2.89
CA VAL A 465 -9.45 -49.63 2.76
C VAL A 465 -8.43 -48.59 2.34
N ILE A 466 -8.72 -47.81 1.27
CA ILE A 466 -7.91 -46.70 0.81
C ILE A 466 -8.40 -45.40 1.46
N ASN A 467 -9.69 -45.09 1.27
CA ASN A 467 -10.32 -43.89 1.76
C ASN A 467 -11.67 -44.21 2.43
N GLU A 468 -12.09 -43.29 3.28
CA GLU A 468 -13.33 -43.42 4.05
C GLU A 468 -14.09 -42.08 4.05
N SER A 469 -15.37 -42.14 3.68
CA SER A 469 -16.26 -40.96 3.76
C SER A 469 -17.34 -41.20 4.84
N ALA A 470 -18.26 -40.24 4.96
CA ALA A 470 -19.35 -40.36 5.92
C ALA A 470 -20.19 -41.65 5.72
N ASN A 471 -20.47 -42.05 4.47
CA ASN A 471 -21.40 -43.10 4.14
C ASN A 471 -20.75 -44.33 3.48
N PHE A 472 -19.60 -44.18 2.86
CA PHE A 472 -18.94 -45.19 2.06
C PHE A 472 -17.45 -45.29 2.36
N VAL A 473 -16.91 -46.48 2.06
CA VAL A 473 -15.49 -46.82 2.18
C VAL A 473 -15.01 -47.28 0.80
N GLU A 474 -13.88 -46.75 0.34
CA GLU A 474 -13.21 -47.18 -0.88
C GLU A 474 -12.36 -48.41 -0.61
N VAL A 475 -12.56 -49.44 -1.41
CA VAL A 475 -11.85 -50.70 -1.29
C VAL A 475 -10.80 -50.84 -2.38
N LYS A 476 -9.58 -51.19 -1.98
CA LYS A 476 -8.44 -51.41 -2.89
C LYS A 476 -8.68 -52.59 -3.82
N LEU A 477 -8.48 -52.36 -5.10
CA LEU A 477 -8.53 -53.47 -6.09
C LEU A 477 -7.14 -54.09 -6.25
N PRO A 478 -6.99 -55.41 -6.54
CA PRO A 478 -8.08 -56.38 -6.74
C PRO A 478 -8.68 -56.89 -5.44
N THR A 479 -10.00 -56.96 -5.39
CA THR A 479 -10.75 -57.56 -4.26
C THR A 479 -11.65 -58.66 -4.78
N ALA A 480 -12.10 -59.54 -3.87
CA ALA A 480 -13.07 -60.58 -4.19
C ALA A 480 -14.50 -60.01 -4.24
N LEU A 481 -14.71 -58.74 -3.91
CA LEU A 481 -15.99 -58.04 -4.01
C LEU A 481 -16.22 -57.56 -5.42
N GLN A 482 -17.44 -57.62 -5.90
CA GLN A 482 -17.87 -57.11 -7.19
C GLN A 482 -18.94 -55.99 -6.98
N PRO A 483 -19.03 -55.06 -7.94
CA PRO A 483 -20.12 -54.10 -7.92
C PRO A 483 -21.48 -54.78 -7.96
N GLY A 484 -22.39 -54.37 -7.08
CA GLY A 484 -23.71 -54.98 -6.92
C GLY A 484 -23.75 -56.16 -5.93
N ASP A 485 -22.62 -56.57 -5.34
CA ASP A 485 -22.64 -57.55 -4.28
C ASP A 485 -23.45 -57.04 -3.08
N THR A 486 -24.34 -57.87 -2.57
CA THR A 486 -25.12 -57.54 -1.37
C THR A 486 -24.28 -57.81 -0.13
N VAL A 487 -24.06 -56.78 0.68
CA VAL A 487 -23.25 -56.80 1.90
C VAL A 487 -24.11 -56.57 3.14
N VAL A 488 -23.69 -57.11 4.25
CA VAL A 488 -24.41 -57.02 5.54
C VAL A 488 -24.01 -55.72 6.22
N THR A 489 -24.97 -54.82 6.51
CA THR A 489 -24.76 -53.56 7.22
C THR A 489 -25.05 -53.63 8.72
N SER A 490 -26.07 -54.41 9.14
CA SER A 490 -26.45 -54.58 10.56
C SER A 490 -26.53 -56.07 10.93
N GLY A 491 -26.28 -56.39 12.20
CA GLY A 491 -26.27 -57.77 12.68
C GLY A 491 -24.91 -58.49 12.49
N LYS A 492 -23.90 -57.87 11.96
CA LYS A 492 -22.58 -58.40 11.59
C LYS A 492 -21.76 -58.93 12.77
N GLN A 493 -22.02 -58.47 14.02
CA GLN A 493 -21.23 -58.79 15.21
C GLN A 493 -21.27 -60.32 15.54
N ASN A 494 -22.40 -61.00 15.21
CA ASN A 494 -22.63 -62.42 15.49
C ASN A 494 -22.34 -63.35 14.30
N LEU A 495 -21.86 -62.79 13.18
CA LEU A 495 -21.62 -63.57 11.96
C LEU A 495 -20.19 -64.15 11.96
N GLN A 496 -20.10 -65.40 11.54
CA GLN A 496 -18.86 -66.09 11.18
C GLN A 496 -18.97 -66.54 9.71
N GLU A 497 -17.88 -66.91 9.09
CA GLU A 497 -17.91 -67.42 7.74
C GLU A 497 -18.84 -68.66 7.68
N GLY A 498 -19.79 -68.69 6.75
CA GLY A 498 -20.76 -69.73 6.60
C GLY A 498 -21.97 -69.60 7.52
N SER A 499 -22.13 -68.65 8.37
CA SER A 499 -23.32 -68.42 9.19
C SER A 499 -24.58 -68.34 8.33
N ALA A 500 -25.62 -69.05 8.67
CA ALA A 500 -26.92 -68.92 8.03
C ALA A 500 -27.62 -67.65 8.49
N ILE A 501 -28.23 -66.94 7.55
CA ILE A 501 -28.96 -65.69 7.82
C ILE A 501 -30.44 -65.83 7.56
N ALA A 502 -31.27 -65.18 8.35
CA ALA A 502 -32.70 -65.06 8.14
C ALA A 502 -33.01 -64.25 6.89
N ALA A 503 -34.19 -64.49 6.29
CA ALA A 503 -34.60 -63.83 5.07
C ALA A 503 -34.37 -62.29 5.11
N LEU A 504 -33.81 -61.82 4.04
CA LEU A 504 -33.48 -60.43 3.79
C LEU A 504 -34.66 -59.51 4.04
N ILE A 505 -34.53 -58.57 4.94
CA ILE A 505 -35.34 -57.34 4.98
C ILE A 505 -34.55 -56.28 4.24
N GLY A 506 -34.74 -56.26 2.92
CA GLY A 506 -34.21 -55.19 2.12
C GLY A 506 -35.21 -54.02 2.11
N LYS A 507 -34.76 -52.81 2.44
CA LYS A 507 -35.32 -51.56 1.96
C LYS A 507 -34.42 -50.96 0.94
#